data_f8f950af350fa1f878671c7c8b505f3e
#
_entry.id   f8f950af350fa1f878671c7c8b505f3e
#
_cell.length_a   1.000
_cell.length_b   1.000
_cell.length_c   1.000
_cell.angle_alpha   90.00
_cell.angle_beta   90.00
_cell.angle_gamma   90.00
#
_symmetry.space_group_name_H-M   'P 1'
#
loop_
_entity.id
_entity.type
_entity.pdbx_description
1 polymer ?
#
loop_
_entity_poly.entity_id
_entity_poly.type
_entity_poly.pdbx_seq_one_letter_code
_entity_poly.pdbx_strand_id
1 'polypeptide(L)'
;MSINNRKLGSKWEHAAADYLKKSGYEILETNFRCRIGEIDIIAKAEDTLCFIEVKYRKTSRYGFAASAVTQAKQQIIRRVAQYYLYTHNIA
;
A
#
# COMPACT_ATOMS: atom_id res chain seq x y z
N MET A 1 12.51 -13.94 -9.32
CA MET A 1 12.26 -14.29 -8.21
C MET A 1 10.94 -14.55 -7.75
N SER A 2 10.75 -15.67 -7.31
CA SER A 2 9.46 -16.08 -6.84
C SER A 2 8.99 -15.30 -5.66
N ILE A 3 9.87 -14.63 -5.05
CA ILE A 3 9.52 -13.84 -3.94
C ILE A 3 8.49 -12.85 -4.26
N ASN A 4 8.48 -12.39 -5.46
CA ASN A 4 7.55 -11.36 -5.82
C ASN A 4 6.12 -11.78 -5.74
N ASN A 5 5.82 -13.00 -6.04
CA ASN A 5 4.46 -13.44 -5.97
C ASN A 5 3.95 -13.40 -4.57
N ARG A 6 4.78 -13.80 -3.64
CA ARG A 6 4.39 -13.78 -2.30
C ARG A 6 4.29 -12.38 -1.79
N LYS A 7 5.19 -11.53 -2.20
CA LYS A 7 5.18 -10.17 -1.73
C LYS A 7 3.95 -9.42 -2.14
N LEU A 8 3.52 -9.61 -3.37
CA LEU A 8 2.36 -8.90 -3.82
C LEU A 8 1.07 -9.58 -3.46
N GLY A 9 1.15 -10.78 -2.93
CA GLY A 9 0.02 -11.47 -2.36
C GLY A 9 -1.12 -11.77 -3.28
N SER A 10 -1.39 -10.98 -4.27
CA SER A 10 -2.50 -11.23 -5.14
C SER A 10 -2.36 -10.42 -6.39
N LYS A 11 -3.12 -10.81 -7.40
CA LYS A 11 -3.09 -10.07 -8.64
C LYS A 11 -3.71 -8.70 -8.48
N TRP A 12 -4.51 -8.50 -7.44
CA TRP A 12 -5.10 -7.19 -7.21
C TRP A 12 -4.07 -6.19 -6.77
N GLU A 13 -3.10 -6.64 -6.01
CA GLU A 13 -2.01 -5.76 -5.60
C GLU A 13 -1.11 -5.45 -6.79
N HIS A 14 -0.90 -6.43 -7.67
CA HIS A 14 -0.15 -6.18 -8.89
C HIS A 14 -0.86 -5.15 -9.75
N ALA A 15 -2.18 -5.30 -9.89
CA ALA A 15 -2.94 -4.38 -10.70
C ALA A 15 -2.90 -2.97 -10.12
N ALA A 16 -2.98 -2.87 -8.80
CA ALA A 16 -2.93 -1.57 -8.15
C ALA A 16 -1.57 -0.91 -8.38
N ALA A 17 -0.50 -1.68 -8.25
CA ALA A 17 0.83 -1.13 -8.45
C ALA A 17 1.02 -0.67 -9.89
N ASP A 18 0.53 -1.44 -10.84
CA ASP A 18 0.64 -1.06 -12.24
C ASP A 18 -0.14 0.21 -12.53
N TYR A 19 -1.33 0.30 -11.96
CA TYR A 19 -2.16 1.48 -12.15
C TYR A 19 -1.44 2.72 -11.61
N LEU A 20 -0.85 2.58 -10.44
CA LEU A 20 -0.16 3.69 -9.82
C LEU A 20 1.05 4.12 -10.65
N LYS A 21 1.80 3.17 -11.16
CA LYS A 21 2.94 3.50 -11.99
C LYS A 21 2.51 4.26 -13.23
N LYS A 22 1.44 3.82 -13.85
CA LYS A 22 0.95 4.48 -15.04
C LYS A 22 0.43 5.87 -14.73
N SER A 23 0.04 6.08 -13.49
CA SER A 23 -0.46 7.39 -13.07
C SER A 23 0.64 8.31 -12.58
N GLY A 24 1.89 7.89 -12.69
CA GLY A 24 3.00 8.76 -12.33
C GLY A 24 3.59 8.53 -10.96
N TYR A 25 3.15 7.49 -10.26
CA TYR A 25 3.70 7.21 -8.94
C TYR A 25 4.93 6.31 -9.07
N GLU A 26 5.85 6.54 -8.17
CA GLU A 26 7.01 5.67 -8.07
C GLU A 26 6.75 4.71 -6.93
N ILE A 27 6.78 3.42 -7.20
CA ILE A 27 6.53 2.42 -6.17
C ILE A 27 7.82 2.20 -5.40
N LEU A 28 7.79 2.52 -4.11
CA LEU A 28 8.97 2.37 -3.28
C LEU A 28 9.02 1.02 -2.59
N GLU A 29 7.88 0.58 -2.07
CA GLU A 29 7.82 -0.68 -1.36
C GLU A 29 6.49 -1.36 -1.62
N THR A 30 6.49 -2.68 -1.61
CA THR A 30 5.25 -3.42 -1.62
C THR A 30 5.27 -4.36 -0.44
N ASN A 31 4.13 -4.50 0.20
CA ASN A 31 3.99 -5.39 1.36
C ASN A 31 5.03 -5.09 2.44
N PHE A 32 5.13 -3.82 2.78
CA PHE A 32 6.04 -3.41 3.84
C PHE A 32 5.50 -3.87 5.18
N ARG A 33 6.30 -4.56 5.95
CA ARG A 33 5.88 -5.12 7.23
C ARG A 33 6.83 -4.75 8.34
N CYS A 34 6.26 -4.54 9.52
CA CYS A 34 7.06 -4.36 10.71
C CYS A 34 6.25 -4.86 11.88
N ARG A 35 6.77 -4.76 13.09
CA ARG A 35 6.07 -5.24 14.25
C ARG A 35 4.73 -4.61 14.45
N ILE A 36 4.58 -3.37 14.06
CA ILE A 36 3.36 -2.62 14.27
C ILE A 36 2.26 -3.08 13.33
N GLY A 37 2.61 -3.42 12.11
CA GLY A 37 1.63 -3.81 11.11
C GLY A 37 2.23 -3.78 9.73
N GLU A 38 1.38 -3.67 8.72
CA GLU A 38 1.88 -3.68 7.35
C GLU A 38 1.14 -2.67 6.48
N ILE A 39 1.77 -2.30 5.39
CA ILE A 39 1.20 -1.40 4.39
C ILE A 39 1.41 -2.06 3.05
N ASP A 40 0.35 -2.14 2.26
CA ASP A 40 0.42 -2.86 0.99
C ASP A 40 1.34 -2.20 -0.01
N ILE A 41 1.24 -0.90 -0.16
CA ILE A 41 2.08 -0.19 -1.13
C ILE A 41 2.53 1.14 -0.54
N ILE A 42 3.80 1.43 -0.66
CA ILE A 42 4.32 2.74 -0.33
C ILE A 42 4.82 3.33 -1.64
N ALA A 43 4.28 4.47 -2.03
CA ALA A 43 4.60 5.09 -3.29
C ALA A 43 4.88 6.56 -3.12
N LYS A 44 5.46 7.15 -4.14
CA LYS A 44 5.81 8.56 -4.10
C LYS A 44 5.30 9.24 -5.35
N ALA A 45 4.64 10.36 -5.18
CA ALA A 45 4.20 11.17 -6.30
C ALA A 45 4.78 12.55 -6.08
N GLU A 46 5.75 12.92 -6.91
CA GLU A 46 6.47 14.17 -6.74
C GLU A 46 7.10 14.21 -5.36
N ASP A 47 6.65 15.10 -4.50
CA ASP A 47 7.23 15.19 -3.17
C ASP A 47 6.40 14.53 -2.09
N THR A 48 5.36 13.82 -2.48
CA THR A 48 4.42 13.28 -1.52
C THR A 48 4.55 11.77 -1.42
N LEU A 49 4.70 11.29 -0.19
CA LEU A 49 4.70 9.87 0.04
C LEU A 49 3.28 9.42 0.32
N CYS A 50 2.91 8.32 -0.29
CA CYS A 50 1.57 7.78 -0.16
C CYS A 50 1.64 6.38 0.40
N PHE A 51 0.84 6.12 1.43
CA PHE A 51 0.78 4.82 2.06
C PHE A 51 -0.58 4.25 1.74
N ILE A 52 -0.59 3.20 0.94
CA ILE A 52 -1.80 2.72 0.30
C ILE A 52 -2.18 1.33 0.75
N GLU A 53 -3.45 1.18 1.06
CA GLU A 53 -4.00 -0.10 1.43
C GLU A 53 -4.86 -0.57 0.26
N VAL A 54 -4.59 -1.75 -0.25
CA VAL A 54 -5.33 -2.28 -1.37
C VAL A 54 -6.45 -3.16 -0.85
N LYS A 55 -7.67 -2.84 -1.23
CA LYS A 55 -8.80 -3.63 -0.81
C LYS A 55 -9.48 -4.26 -2.00
N TYR A 56 -9.70 -5.55 -1.90
CA TYR A 56 -10.41 -6.25 -2.94
C TYR A 56 -11.70 -6.78 -2.35
N ARG A 57 -12.80 -6.51 -3.02
CA ARG A 57 -14.06 -7.03 -2.60
C ARG A 57 -14.59 -7.95 -3.65
N LYS A 58 -14.60 -9.20 -3.30
CA LYS A 58 -15.01 -10.22 -4.21
C LYS A 58 -16.43 -10.08 -4.68
N THR A 59 -17.28 -9.55 -3.84
CA THR A 59 -18.69 -9.50 -4.15
C THR A 59 -19.16 -8.21 -4.76
N SER A 60 -18.28 -7.35 -5.11
CA SER A 60 -18.70 -6.08 -5.67
C SER A 60 -19.26 -6.30 -7.03
N ARG A 61 -20.54 -6.07 -7.18
CA ARG A 61 -21.15 -6.22 -8.49
C ARG A 61 -21.05 -4.92 -9.27
N TYR A 62 -20.61 -3.90 -8.66
CA TYR A 62 -20.43 -2.64 -9.36
C TYR A 62 -18.97 -2.39 -9.64
N GLY A 63 -18.17 -3.41 -9.62
CA GLY A 63 -16.76 -3.30 -9.85
C GLY A 63 -16.06 -2.76 -8.64
N PHE A 64 -15.36 -1.70 -8.82
CA PHE A 64 -14.58 -1.16 -7.74
C PHE A 64 -15.43 -0.35 -6.79
N ALA A 65 -15.37 -0.68 -5.55
CA ALA A 65 -16.10 0.07 -4.54
C ALA A 65 -15.12 0.60 -3.51
N ALA A 66 -15.14 1.88 -3.30
CA ALA A 66 -14.31 2.46 -2.27
C ALA A 66 -14.95 2.17 -0.93
N SER A 67 -14.18 1.71 0.02
CA SER A 67 -14.73 1.52 1.34
C SER A 67 -13.86 2.25 2.32
N ALA A 68 -14.49 2.79 3.33
CA ALA A 68 -13.77 3.54 4.33
C ALA A 68 -12.89 2.60 5.14
N VAL A 69 -11.70 3.06 5.45
CA VAL A 69 -10.81 2.32 6.32
C VAL A 69 -11.19 2.69 7.74
N THR A 70 -11.30 1.70 8.61
CA THR A 70 -11.69 1.96 9.98
C THR A 70 -10.65 2.82 10.69
N GLN A 71 -11.07 3.47 11.76
CA GLN A 71 -10.13 4.30 12.52
C GLN A 71 -8.99 3.49 13.09
N ALA A 72 -9.30 2.28 13.54
CA ALA A 72 -8.26 1.42 14.10
C ALA A 72 -7.21 1.11 13.03
N LYS A 73 -7.66 0.81 11.83
CA LYS A 73 -6.74 0.51 10.75
C LYS A 73 -5.94 1.74 10.35
N GLN A 74 -6.60 2.89 10.34
CA GLN A 74 -5.91 4.14 10.02
C GLN A 74 -4.79 4.43 11.00
N GLN A 75 -5.03 4.15 12.28
CA GLN A 75 -4.01 4.37 13.27
C GLN A 75 -2.83 3.44 13.08
N ILE A 76 -3.10 2.20 12.73
CA ILE A 76 -2.02 1.25 12.48
C ILE A 76 -1.20 1.71 11.29
N ILE A 77 -1.87 2.09 10.21
CA ILE A 77 -1.17 2.55 9.02
C ILE A 77 -0.32 3.76 9.34
N ARG A 78 -0.86 4.68 10.13
CA ARG A 78 -0.12 5.88 10.50
C ARG A 78 1.14 5.56 11.29
N ARG A 79 1.03 4.59 12.20
CA ARG A 79 2.18 4.21 12.99
C ARG A 79 3.23 3.50 12.17
N VAL A 80 2.79 2.64 11.24
CA VAL A 80 3.72 1.96 10.35
C VAL A 80 4.41 2.98 9.45
N ALA A 81 3.65 3.97 8.98
CA ALA A 81 4.21 5.01 8.14
C ALA A 81 5.27 5.80 8.89
N GLN A 82 5.02 6.13 10.15
CA GLN A 82 6.00 6.85 10.94
C GLN A 82 7.26 6.02 11.12
N TYR A 83 7.10 4.73 11.33
CA TYR A 83 8.23 3.84 11.46
C TYR A 83 9.05 3.82 10.17
N TYR A 84 8.36 3.77 9.04
CA TYR A 84 9.04 3.76 7.75
C TYR A 84 9.83 5.06 7.56
N LEU A 85 9.22 6.19 7.85
CA LEU A 85 9.89 7.47 7.70
C LEU A 85 11.13 7.54 8.59
N TYR A 86 10.98 7.07 9.80
CA TYR A 86 12.07 7.11 10.74
C TYR A 86 13.24 6.23 10.30
N THR A 87 12.96 5.01 9.87
CA THR A 87 14.02 4.07 9.54
C THR A 87 14.68 4.40 8.21
N HIS A 88 14.02 5.20 7.39
CA HIS A 88 14.60 5.60 6.11
C HIS A 88 15.10 7.04 6.13
N ASN A 89 15.16 7.63 7.32
CA ASN A 89 15.67 8.98 7.50
C ASN A 89 14.97 10.02 6.64
N ILE A 90 13.66 9.92 6.59
CA ILE A 90 12.87 10.88 5.85
C ILE A 90 12.24 11.82 6.86
N ALA A 91 12.42 13.10 6.65
CA ALA A 91 11.93 14.11 7.60
C ALA A 91 10.44 14.37 7.44
#